data_2052ad95c1629a0edef3837233def1a4
#
_entry.id   2052ad95c1629a0edef3837233def1a4
#
_cell.length_a   1.000
_cell.length_b   1.000
_cell.length_c   1.000
_cell.angle_alpha   90.00
_cell.angle_beta   90.00
_cell.angle_gamma   90.00
#
_symmetry.space_group_name_H-M   'P 1'
#
loop_
_entity.id
_entity.type
_entity.pdbx_description
1 polymer ?
#
loop_
_entity_poly.entity_id
_entity_poly.type
_entity_poly.pdbx_seq_one_letter_code
_entity_poly.pdbx_strand_id
1 'polypeptide(L)' 'MIKVTVGNNVKREAVIIDENTSLRSCLEANGVDYTRGVMHLDGSSLNPGDLDKTFQQFGITEKCFLLNVVKADNA' A
#
# COMPACT_ATOMS: atom_id res chain seq x y z
N MET A 1 0.80 11.13 -12.23
CA MET A 1 1.78 10.62 -11.24
C MET A 1 1.34 11.01 -9.84
N ILE A 2 1.47 10.10 -8.91
CA ILE A 2 1.11 10.33 -7.51
C ILE A 2 2.30 9.97 -6.63
N LYS A 3 2.30 10.52 -5.41
CA LYS A 3 3.29 10.21 -4.40
C LYS A 3 2.70 9.21 -3.42
N VAL A 4 3.32 8.04 -3.29
CA VAL A 4 2.86 7.01 -2.37
C VAL A 4 3.93 6.79 -1.31
N THR A 5 3.52 6.92 -0.04
CA THR A 5 4.37 6.50 1.06
C THR A 5 4.04 5.03 1.33
N VAL A 6 4.96 4.15 0.97
CA VAL A 6 4.77 2.71 1.01
C VAL A 6 5.73 2.09 2.02
N GLY A 7 5.27 1.07 2.70
CA GLY A 7 6.10 0.37 3.67
C GLY A 7 5.29 -0.33 4.75
N ASN A 8 5.88 -0.42 5.92
CA ASN A 8 5.26 -1.03 7.09
C ASN A 8 5.41 -0.10 8.29
N ASN A 9 5.07 -0.58 9.48
CA ASN A 9 5.16 0.23 10.69
C ASN A 9 6.60 0.45 11.16
N VAL A 10 7.58 -0.19 10.52
CA VAL A 10 9.00 -0.06 10.88
C VAL A 10 9.73 0.82 9.87
N LYS A 11 9.48 0.62 8.58
CA LYS A 11 10.20 1.32 7.52
C LYS A 11 9.22 1.79 6.46
N ARG A 12 9.35 3.05 6.08
CA ARG A 12 8.50 3.69 5.07
C ARG A 12 9.36 4.41 4.06
N GLU A 13 8.87 4.48 2.84
CA GLU A 13 9.56 5.14 1.75
C GLU A 13 8.54 5.81 0.83
N ALA A 14 8.85 7.04 0.41
CA ALA A 14 7.98 7.76 -0.53
C ALA A 14 8.46 7.50 -1.95
N VAL A 15 7.53 7.10 -2.82
CA VAL A 15 7.83 6.83 -4.23
C VAL A 15 6.84 7.56 -5.11
N ILE A 16 7.27 7.89 -6.32
CA ILE A 16 6.40 8.50 -7.32
C ILE A 16 6.02 7.43 -8.33
N ILE A 17 4.75 7.23 -8.52
CA ILE A 17 4.25 6.17 -9.41
C ILE A 17 3.08 6.69 -10.24
N ASP A 18 2.77 5.93 -11.30
CA ASP A 18 1.59 6.17 -12.12
C ASP A 18 0.34 5.73 -11.37
N GLU A 19 -0.69 6.56 -11.37
CA GLU A 19 -1.95 6.26 -10.69
C GLU A 19 -2.69 5.05 -11.29
N ASN A 20 -2.34 4.62 -12.48
CA ASN A 20 -2.88 3.42 -13.11
C ASN A 20 -2.16 2.14 -12.67
N THR A 21 -1.15 2.26 -11.83
CA THR A 21 -0.44 1.12 -11.26
C THR A 21 -1.34 0.47 -10.20
N SER A 22 -1.38 -0.86 -10.17
CA SER A 22 -2.11 -1.55 -9.12
C SER A 22 -1.36 -1.45 -7.79
N LEU A 23 -2.12 -1.53 -6.69
CA LEU A 23 -1.52 -1.51 -5.37
C LEU A 23 -0.52 -2.65 -5.21
N ARG A 24 -0.87 -3.83 -5.71
CA ARG A 24 0.02 -5.01 -5.66
C ARG A 24 1.34 -4.75 -6.36
N SER A 25 1.30 -4.20 -7.57
CA SER A 25 2.54 -3.90 -8.31
C SER A 25 3.43 -2.92 -7.56
N CYS A 26 2.83 -1.91 -6.93
CA CYS A 26 3.58 -0.95 -6.12
C CYS A 26 4.25 -1.65 -4.94
N LEU A 27 3.54 -2.54 -4.25
CA LEU A 27 4.08 -3.26 -3.11
C LEU A 27 5.22 -4.19 -3.53
N GLU A 28 5.04 -4.92 -4.62
CA GLU A 28 6.07 -5.84 -5.12
C GLU A 28 7.33 -5.09 -5.55
N ALA A 29 7.15 -3.97 -6.23
CA ALA A 29 8.28 -3.17 -6.69
C ALA A 29 9.09 -2.59 -5.53
N ASN A 30 8.46 -2.40 -4.37
CA ASN A 30 9.11 -1.84 -3.19
C ASN A 30 9.46 -2.89 -2.13
N GLY A 31 9.29 -4.16 -2.45
CA GLY A 31 9.68 -5.25 -1.55
C GLY A 31 8.85 -5.39 -0.30
N VAL A 32 7.59 -4.93 -0.35
CA VAL A 32 6.68 -5.04 0.79
C VAL A 32 5.97 -6.38 0.74
N ASP A 33 6.06 -7.14 1.82
CA ASP A 33 5.38 -8.43 1.92
C ASP A 33 3.94 -8.21 2.35
N TYR A 34 3.04 -8.13 1.38
CA TYR A 34 1.62 -7.91 1.62
C TYR A 34 0.86 -9.21 1.94
N THR A 35 1.55 -10.34 1.98
CA THR A 35 0.94 -11.62 2.37
C THR A 35 0.80 -11.73 3.87
N ARG A 36 1.45 -10.85 4.62
CA ARG A 36 1.42 -10.82 6.08
C ARG A 36 0.74 -9.55 6.56
N GLY A 37 0.00 -9.68 7.67
CA GLY A 37 -0.66 -8.54 8.26
C GLY A 37 -1.81 -8.02 7.40
N VAL A 38 -2.12 -6.76 7.59
CA VAL A 38 -3.22 -6.09 6.90
C VAL A 38 -2.67 -4.86 6.19
N MET A 39 -3.04 -4.69 4.92
CA MET A 39 -2.70 -3.48 4.17
C MET A 39 -3.71 -2.38 4.49
N HIS A 40 -3.20 -1.18 4.65
CA HIS A 40 -4.01 0.02 4.88
C HIS A 40 -3.72 1.05 3.82
N LEU A 41 -4.76 1.64 3.28
CA LEU A 41 -4.67 2.78 2.35
C LEU A 41 -5.27 3.99 3.05
N ASP A 42 -4.43 4.97 3.37
CA ASP A 42 -4.81 6.18 4.11
C ASP A 42 -5.56 5.86 5.41
N GLY A 43 -5.12 4.80 6.10
CA GLY A 43 -5.68 4.40 7.36
C GLY A 43 -6.87 3.44 7.28
N SER A 44 -7.37 3.17 6.08
CA SER A 44 -8.46 2.22 5.87
C SER A 44 -7.92 0.85 5.54
N SER A 45 -8.38 -0.18 6.21
CA SER A 45 -7.92 -1.54 5.93
C SER A 45 -8.45 -2.01 4.59
N LEU A 46 -7.61 -2.77 3.89
CA LEU A 46 -7.91 -3.30 2.56
C LEU A 46 -8.18 -4.79 2.62
N ASN A 47 -9.06 -5.25 1.73
CA ASN A 47 -9.27 -6.68 1.51
C ASN A 47 -8.22 -7.19 0.51
N PRO A 48 -7.90 -8.50 0.50
CA PRO A 48 -6.93 -9.02 -0.44
C PRO A 48 -7.23 -8.70 -1.90
N GLY A 49 -8.50 -8.71 -2.30
CA GLY A 49 -8.91 -8.38 -3.67
C GLY A 49 -8.69 -6.91 -4.05
N ASP A 50 -8.60 -6.03 -3.06
CA ASP A 50 -8.39 -4.60 -3.33
C ASP A 50 -6.99 -4.31 -3.87
N LEU A 51 -6.05 -5.22 -3.66
CA LEU A 51 -4.67 -5.04 -4.13
C LEU A 51 -4.56 -5.12 -5.66
N ASP A 52 -5.55 -5.69 -6.32
CA ASP A 52 -5.59 -5.76 -7.78
C ASP A 52 -6.14 -4.48 -8.41
N LYS A 53 -6.69 -3.59 -7.59
CA LYS A 53 -7.19 -2.31 -8.06
C LYS A 53 -6.05 -1.31 -8.16
N THR A 54 -6.26 -0.29 -9.00
CA THR A 54 -5.28 0.79 -9.16
C THR A 54 -5.55 1.91 -8.17
N PHE A 55 -4.55 2.76 -7.96
CA PHE A 55 -4.73 3.95 -7.12
C PHE A 55 -5.81 4.86 -7.68
N GLN A 56 -5.92 4.94 -9.01
CA GLN A 56 -6.94 5.74 -9.66
C GLN A 56 -8.35 5.24 -9.30
N GLN A 57 -8.53 3.94 -9.22
CA GLN A 57 -9.81 3.34 -8.85
C GLN A 57 -10.22 3.67 -7.42
N PHE A 58 -9.25 3.99 -6.56
CA PHE A 58 -9.51 4.45 -5.20
C PHE A 58 -9.67 5.97 -5.11
N GLY A 59 -9.60 6.67 -6.23
CA GLY A 59 -9.73 8.13 -6.25
C GLY A 59 -8.48 8.87 -5.80
N ILE A 60 -7.33 8.24 -5.79
CA ILE A 60 -6.08 8.87 -5.39
C ILE A 60 -5.57 9.71 -6.55
N THR A 61 -5.43 11.02 -6.34
CA THR A 61 -5.02 11.95 -7.40
C THR A 61 -3.68 12.64 -7.14
N GLU A 62 -3.24 12.71 -5.88
CA GLU A 62 -2.02 13.43 -5.51
C GLU A 62 -1.07 12.57 -4.70
N LYS A 63 -1.51 12.13 -3.53
CA LYS A 63 -0.68 11.37 -2.59
C LYS A 63 -1.52 10.46 -1.73
N CYS A 64 -0.88 9.42 -1.20
CA CYS A 64 -1.53 8.53 -0.25
C CYS A 64 -0.47 7.76 0.56
N PHE A 65 -0.95 7.08 1.59
CA PHE A 65 -0.14 6.18 2.41
C PHE A 65 -0.63 4.75 2.18
N LEU A 66 0.28 3.90 1.75
CA LEU A 66 -0.01 2.47 1.55
C LEU A 66 0.90 1.68 2.48
N LEU A 67 0.36 1.26 3.62
CA LEU A 67 1.16 0.69 4.69
C LEU A 67 0.70 -0.71 5.06
N ASN A 68 1.66 -1.56 5.32
CA ASN A 68 1.43 -2.90 5.84
C ASN A 68 1.57 -2.87 7.35
N VAL A 69 0.53 -3.30 8.05
CA VAL A 69 0.53 -3.38 9.51
C VAL A 69 0.52 -4.84 9.91
N VAL A 70 1.61 -5.27 10.48
CA VAL A 70 1.74 -6.63 11.02
C VAL A 70 1.60 -6.52 12.52
N LYS A 71 0.57 -7.15 13.07
CA LYS A 71 0.37 -7.17 14.51
C LYS A 71 1.44 -8.04 15.15
N ALA A 72 2.01 -7.56 16.24
CA ALA A 72 2.86 -8.38 17.06
C ALA A 72 2.05 -9.59 17.54
N ASP A 73 2.60 -10.75 17.36
CA ASP A 73 1.94 -11.96 17.82
C ASP A 73 2.20 -12.10 19.31
N ASN A 74 1.18 -11.82 20.10
CA ASN A 74 1.25 -11.91 21.55
C ASN A 74 0.66 -13.24 22.03
N ALA A 75 1.15 -14.26 21.43
CA ALA A 75 0.68 -15.59 21.85
C ALA A 75 0.85 -15.80 23.35
#